data_1c6774f25acf7e80c6dc6c031fcc6eda
#
_entry.id   1c6774f25acf7e80c6dc6c031fcc6eda
#
_cell.length_a   1.000
_cell.length_b   1.000
_cell.length_c   1.000
_cell.angle_alpha   90.00
_cell.angle_beta   90.00
_cell.angle_gamma   90.00
#
_symmetry.space_group_name_H-M   'P 1'
#
loop_
_entity.id
_entity.type
_entity.pdbx_description
1 polymer ?
#
loop_
_entity_poly.entity_id
_entity_poly.type
_entity_poly.pdbx_seq_one_letter_code
_entity_poly.pdbx_strand_id
1 'polypeptide(L)'
;MKTIFFESIDNTQNYALENYVSEPLLVVSYSQDSGRGRENKEWQNADQSLATSLVFENNNEKLNNTLVPLIAGFSFLEVVEKKELTLKWPNDINFKENKIGGILVEEQRGLICVGLGVNYFWDNPSVPNAGSLYDEKIDNNLINSDAEKWGRSVIDFVENDKFELSEYKKKLTTIGKLVEYPEGRGWARDVDIDGSLIIETPENEFINLTSPLITEVK
;
A
#
# COMPACT_ATOMS: atom_id res chain seq x y z
N MET A 1 -0.10 4.42 20.05
CA MET A 1 0.86 4.09 18.97
C MET A 1 2.17 4.81 19.22
N LYS A 2 3.26 4.09 19.31
CA LYS A 2 4.63 4.59 19.43
C LYS A 2 5.19 4.83 18.02
N THR A 3 5.96 5.92 17.81
CA THR A 3 6.65 6.21 16.53
C THR A 3 8.15 6.30 16.75
N ILE A 4 8.93 5.72 15.83
CA ILE A 4 10.39 5.77 15.82
C ILE A 4 10.84 6.22 14.42
N PHE A 5 11.74 7.20 14.36
CA PHE A 5 12.26 7.77 13.12
C PHE A 5 13.73 7.43 12.91
N PHE A 6 14.08 7.14 11.66
CA PHE A 6 15.44 6.88 11.19
C PHE A 6 15.75 7.70 9.94
N GLU A 7 16.96 8.17 9.79
CA GLU A 7 17.44 8.72 8.51
C GLU A 7 17.60 7.61 7.47
N SER A 8 18.19 6.48 7.87
CA SER A 8 18.31 5.26 7.09
C SER A 8 18.24 4.05 8.01
N ILE A 9 17.73 2.94 7.50
CA ILE A 9 17.65 1.66 8.20
C ILE A 9 17.78 0.51 7.20
N ASP A 10 18.18 -0.66 7.64
CA ASP A 10 18.21 -1.84 6.75
C ASP A 10 16.80 -2.14 6.22
N ASN A 11 15.82 -2.38 7.10
CA ASN A 11 14.45 -2.68 6.71
C ASN A 11 13.46 -2.30 7.82
N THR A 12 12.48 -1.45 7.50
CA THR A 12 11.50 -0.96 8.46
C THR A 12 10.58 -2.05 8.99
N GLN A 13 10.17 -3.04 8.15
CA GLN A 13 9.28 -4.14 8.58
C GLN A 13 9.98 -5.11 9.53
N ASN A 14 11.21 -5.49 9.21
CA ASN A 14 12.00 -6.33 10.11
C ASN A 14 12.16 -5.66 11.46
N TYR A 15 12.56 -4.39 11.47
CA TYR A 15 12.72 -3.63 12.70
C TYR A 15 11.42 -3.53 13.51
N ALA A 16 10.29 -3.23 12.83
CA ALA A 16 9.00 -3.11 13.48
C ALA A 16 8.57 -4.43 14.15
N LEU A 17 8.68 -5.55 13.42
CA LEU A 17 8.32 -6.88 13.94
C LEU A 17 9.21 -7.32 15.12
N GLU A 18 10.52 -7.03 15.06
CA GLU A 18 11.48 -7.39 16.11
C GLU A 18 11.32 -6.55 17.39
N ASN A 19 10.81 -5.32 17.27
CA ASN A 19 10.72 -4.36 18.37
C ASN A 19 9.28 -4.09 18.84
N TYR A 20 8.30 -4.84 18.32
CA TYR A 20 6.94 -4.80 18.83
C TYR A 20 6.88 -5.37 20.26
N VAL A 21 6.14 -4.69 21.14
CA VAL A 21 5.96 -5.14 22.54
C VAL A 21 4.48 -5.37 22.87
N SER A 22 3.66 -4.35 22.85
CA SER A 22 2.25 -4.46 23.27
C SER A 22 1.33 -3.36 22.73
N GLU A 23 1.88 -2.35 22.06
CA GLU A 23 1.09 -1.29 21.43
C GLU A 23 1.51 -1.10 19.97
N PRO A 24 0.65 -0.59 19.09
CA PRO A 24 1.02 -0.33 17.71
C PRO A 24 2.30 0.47 17.60
N LEU A 25 3.26 -0.04 16.82
CA LEU A 25 4.56 0.57 16.58
C LEU A 25 4.68 1.01 15.12
N LEU A 26 4.92 2.30 14.90
CA LEU A 26 5.22 2.88 13.60
C LEU A 26 6.72 3.16 13.50
N VAL A 27 7.36 2.58 12.51
CA VAL A 27 8.76 2.81 12.15
C VAL A 27 8.80 3.62 10.87
N VAL A 28 9.50 4.72 10.85
CA VAL A 28 9.61 5.67 9.72
C VAL A 28 11.06 5.84 9.34
N SER A 29 11.37 5.78 8.05
CA SER A 29 12.70 6.06 7.50
C SER A 29 12.60 6.75 6.16
N TYR A 30 13.64 7.51 5.78
CA TYR A 30 13.72 8.14 4.46
C TYR A 30 14.45 7.25 3.44
N SER A 31 15.15 6.22 3.91
CA SER A 31 15.81 5.26 3.03
C SER A 31 15.94 3.89 3.69
N GLN A 32 15.99 2.84 2.89
CA GLN A 32 16.24 1.46 3.33
C GLN A 32 17.37 0.85 2.51
N ASP A 33 18.28 0.09 3.17
CA ASP A 33 19.35 -0.62 2.50
C ASP A 33 18.85 -1.93 1.86
N SER A 34 17.86 -2.56 2.47
CA SER A 34 17.25 -3.83 2.04
C SER A 34 15.73 -3.71 1.90
N GLY A 35 15.27 -2.63 1.24
CA GLY A 35 13.86 -2.41 0.97
C GLY A 35 13.29 -3.49 0.05
N ARG A 36 12.12 -4.03 0.38
CA ARG A 36 11.48 -5.07 -0.42
C ARG A 36 10.01 -4.78 -0.70
N GLY A 37 9.61 -5.16 -1.89
CA GLY A 37 8.23 -5.23 -2.32
C GLY A 37 7.74 -6.68 -2.27
N ARG A 38 6.58 -6.91 -2.87
CA ARG A 38 6.00 -8.25 -3.01
C ARG A 38 6.88 -9.17 -3.86
N GLU A 39 6.77 -10.49 -3.63
CA GLU A 39 7.56 -11.50 -4.34
C GLU A 39 9.08 -11.30 -4.20
N ASN A 40 9.52 -10.71 -3.08
CA ASN A 40 10.92 -10.37 -2.82
C ASN A 40 11.55 -9.44 -3.89
N LYS A 41 10.73 -8.68 -4.63
CA LYS A 41 11.25 -7.66 -5.52
C LYS A 41 11.90 -6.54 -4.71
N GLU A 42 13.05 -6.08 -5.13
CA GLU A 42 13.72 -4.95 -4.50
C GLU A 42 12.88 -3.67 -4.61
N TRP A 43 12.81 -2.92 -3.52
CA TRP A 43 12.24 -1.58 -3.49
C TRP A 43 13.38 -0.55 -3.65
N GLN A 44 13.35 0.22 -4.72
CA GLN A 44 14.35 1.26 -4.95
C GLN A 44 13.96 2.55 -4.23
N ASN A 45 14.93 3.15 -3.53
CA ASN A 45 14.73 4.45 -2.90
C ASN A 45 14.72 5.55 -3.97
N ALA A 46 13.75 6.47 -3.89
CA ALA A 46 13.79 7.74 -4.63
C ALA A 46 14.77 8.73 -3.98
N ASP A 47 15.01 9.88 -4.61
CA ASP A 47 15.87 10.95 -4.05
C ASP A 47 15.33 11.52 -2.73
N GLN A 48 14.03 11.43 -2.52
CA GLN A 48 13.35 11.65 -1.25
C GLN A 48 12.15 10.71 -1.17
N SER A 49 12.15 9.83 -0.19
CA SER A 49 11.13 8.80 -0.02
C SER A 49 10.65 8.69 1.42
N LEU A 50 9.50 8.07 1.57
CA LEU A 50 9.00 7.51 2.81
C LEU A 50 9.09 5.99 2.72
N ALA A 51 9.76 5.37 3.66
CA ALA A 51 9.64 3.96 3.97
C ALA A 51 9.10 3.86 5.40
N THR A 52 7.91 3.31 5.56
CA THR A 52 7.32 3.18 6.90
C THR A 52 6.68 1.81 7.08
N SER A 53 6.71 1.31 8.30
CA SER A 53 6.06 0.07 8.68
C SER A 53 5.31 0.24 9.98
N LEU A 54 4.03 -0.13 9.95
CA LEU A 54 3.14 -0.15 11.10
C LEU A 54 2.91 -1.60 11.51
N VAL A 55 3.24 -1.96 12.75
CA VAL A 55 2.95 -3.28 13.30
C VAL A 55 1.95 -3.19 14.45
N PHE A 56 0.97 -4.10 14.45
CA PHE A 56 -0.10 -4.16 15.45
C PHE A 56 -0.72 -5.56 15.51
N GLU A 57 -1.47 -5.84 16.58
CA GLU A 57 -2.36 -6.99 16.68
C GLU A 57 -3.75 -6.63 16.12
N ASN A 58 -4.29 -7.47 15.24
CA ASN A 58 -5.69 -7.30 14.85
C ASN A 58 -6.62 -7.94 15.88
N ASN A 59 -7.23 -7.10 16.70
CA ASN A 59 -8.22 -7.51 17.69
C ASN A 59 -9.67 -7.39 17.18
N ASN A 60 -9.86 -6.96 15.92
CA ASN A 60 -11.17 -6.88 15.29
C ASN A 60 -11.48 -8.18 14.53
N GLU A 61 -12.19 -9.10 15.17
CA GLU A 61 -12.57 -10.39 14.58
C GLU A 61 -13.45 -10.26 13.31
N LYS A 62 -14.05 -9.10 13.07
CA LYS A 62 -14.88 -8.86 11.88
C LYS A 62 -14.07 -8.45 10.67
N LEU A 63 -12.88 -7.93 10.87
CA LEU A 63 -12.02 -7.47 9.78
C LEU A 63 -11.30 -8.65 9.13
N ASN A 64 -11.53 -8.84 7.85
CA ASN A 64 -10.72 -9.76 7.07
C ASN A 64 -9.34 -9.14 6.79
N ASN A 65 -8.26 -9.81 7.19
CA ASN A 65 -6.88 -9.35 7.00
C ASN A 65 -6.53 -9.09 5.52
N THR A 66 -7.24 -9.72 4.59
CA THR A 66 -7.08 -9.45 3.14
C THR A 66 -7.46 -8.03 2.73
N LEU A 67 -8.25 -7.32 3.54
CA LEU A 67 -8.58 -5.91 3.33
C LEU A 67 -7.49 -4.94 3.81
N VAL A 68 -6.56 -5.38 4.65
CA VAL A 68 -5.54 -4.50 5.23
C VAL A 68 -4.70 -3.76 4.18
N PRO A 69 -4.24 -4.37 3.06
CA PRO A 69 -3.54 -3.63 2.01
C PRO A 69 -4.40 -2.54 1.36
N LEU A 70 -5.71 -2.80 1.19
CA LEU A 70 -6.64 -1.84 0.60
C LEU A 70 -6.89 -0.66 1.54
N ILE A 71 -7.08 -0.96 2.84
CA ILE A 71 -7.20 0.03 3.91
C ILE A 71 -5.95 0.92 3.95
N ALA A 72 -4.77 0.33 3.93
CA ALA A 72 -3.51 1.06 4.00
C ALA A 72 -3.31 2.00 2.82
N GLY A 73 -3.64 1.55 1.60
CA GLY A 73 -3.61 2.39 0.41
C GLY A 73 -4.61 3.54 0.48
N PHE A 74 -5.84 3.23 0.84
CA PHE A 74 -6.90 4.22 0.96
C PHE A 74 -6.60 5.26 2.05
N SER A 75 -6.10 4.82 3.21
CA SER A 75 -5.65 5.71 4.28
C SER A 75 -4.61 6.72 3.83
N PHE A 76 -3.68 6.33 2.94
CA PHE A 76 -2.68 7.25 2.41
C PHE A 76 -3.32 8.33 1.52
N LEU A 77 -4.28 7.96 0.68
CA LEU A 77 -4.99 8.93 -0.15
C LEU A 77 -5.78 9.96 0.68
N GLU A 78 -6.43 9.51 1.75
CA GLU A 78 -7.18 10.36 2.66
C GLU A 78 -6.28 11.34 3.44
N VAL A 79 -5.04 10.93 3.75
CA VAL A 79 -4.07 11.78 4.46
C VAL A 79 -3.47 12.85 3.56
N VAL A 80 -3.13 12.50 2.33
CA VAL A 80 -2.39 13.40 1.41
C VAL A 80 -3.32 14.32 0.61
N GLU A 81 -4.59 13.94 0.43
CA GLU A 81 -5.65 14.75 -0.19
C GLU A 81 -5.32 15.35 -1.58
N LYS A 82 -4.52 14.66 -2.40
CA LYS A 82 -4.28 15.07 -3.79
C LYS A 82 -5.28 14.40 -4.74
N LYS A 83 -5.98 15.18 -5.57
CA LYS A 83 -7.04 14.70 -6.47
C LYS A 83 -6.59 13.61 -7.47
N GLU A 84 -5.37 13.74 -7.97
CA GLU A 84 -4.83 12.79 -8.95
C GLU A 84 -4.25 11.51 -8.34
N LEU A 85 -4.32 11.36 -7.01
CA LEU A 85 -3.98 10.11 -6.34
C LEU A 85 -5.05 9.06 -6.61
N THR A 86 -4.60 7.89 -7.05
CA THR A 86 -5.43 6.74 -7.35
C THR A 86 -4.77 5.46 -6.82
N LEU A 87 -5.56 4.40 -6.75
CA LEU A 87 -5.11 3.09 -6.34
C LEU A 87 -5.14 2.13 -7.53
N LYS A 88 -4.18 1.22 -7.57
CA LYS A 88 -4.20 0.08 -8.46
C LYS A 88 -4.16 -1.19 -7.63
N TRP A 89 -5.16 -2.03 -7.83
CA TRP A 89 -5.30 -3.27 -7.07
C TRP A 89 -4.10 -4.20 -7.24
N PRO A 90 -3.64 -4.85 -6.17
CA PRO A 90 -4.18 -4.74 -4.82
C PRO A 90 -3.45 -3.72 -3.94
N ASN A 91 -2.30 -3.18 -4.34
CA ASN A 91 -1.36 -2.58 -3.40
C ASN A 91 -0.52 -1.42 -3.95
N ASP A 92 -0.81 -0.93 -5.17
CA ASP A 92 -0.06 0.16 -5.75
C ASP A 92 -0.78 1.50 -5.55
N ILE A 93 0.01 2.54 -5.26
CA ILE A 93 -0.43 3.93 -5.19
C ILE A 93 0.12 4.64 -6.42
N ASN A 94 -0.76 5.28 -7.17
CA ASN A 94 -0.41 6.02 -8.37
C ASN A 94 -0.72 7.51 -8.19
N PHE A 95 0.10 8.35 -8.79
CA PHE A 95 -0.15 9.76 -8.97
C PHE A 95 -0.13 10.06 -10.46
N LYS A 96 -1.24 10.59 -10.98
CA LYS A 96 -1.49 10.61 -12.42
C LYS A 96 -1.44 9.17 -12.95
N GLU A 97 -0.55 8.86 -13.90
CA GLU A 97 -0.41 7.51 -14.49
C GLU A 97 0.80 6.73 -13.94
N ASN A 98 1.61 7.36 -13.07
CA ASN A 98 2.85 6.80 -12.58
C ASN A 98 2.67 6.17 -11.19
N LYS A 99 3.33 5.04 -10.97
CA LYS A 99 3.42 4.43 -9.65
C LYS A 99 4.35 5.26 -8.77
N ILE A 100 3.82 5.77 -7.67
CA ILE A 100 4.59 6.52 -6.68
C ILE A 100 4.80 5.76 -5.37
N GLY A 101 4.03 4.71 -5.14
CA GLY A 101 4.09 3.99 -3.87
C GLY A 101 3.56 2.56 -3.97
N GLY A 102 3.78 1.82 -2.89
CA GLY A 102 3.30 0.46 -2.76
C GLY A 102 3.16 0.04 -1.31
N ILE A 103 2.29 -0.94 -1.09
CA ILE A 103 1.99 -1.51 0.22
C ILE A 103 2.44 -2.95 0.25
N LEU A 104 3.06 -3.36 1.35
CA LEU A 104 3.45 -4.73 1.64
C LEU A 104 2.92 -5.12 3.01
N VAL A 105 2.04 -6.11 3.06
CA VAL A 105 1.51 -6.65 4.32
C VAL A 105 2.11 -8.01 4.58
N GLU A 106 2.66 -8.18 5.77
CA GLU A 106 3.18 -9.46 6.28
C GLU A 106 2.46 -9.79 7.58
N GLU A 107 2.11 -11.06 7.73
CA GLU A 107 1.52 -11.56 8.97
C GLU A 107 2.48 -12.56 9.60
N GLN A 108 2.87 -12.29 10.85
CA GLN A 108 3.80 -13.15 11.59
C GLN A 108 3.42 -13.21 13.07
N ARG A 109 3.25 -14.42 13.60
CA ARG A 109 2.98 -14.67 15.04
C ARG A 109 1.77 -13.91 15.58
N GLY A 110 0.72 -13.76 14.76
CA GLY A 110 -0.49 -13.01 15.14
C GLY A 110 -0.36 -11.49 15.01
N LEU A 111 0.80 -11.00 14.58
CA LEU A 111 1.02 -9.59 14.28
C LEU A 111 0.79 -9.32 12.79
N ILE A 112 0.16 -8.20 12.50
CA ILE A 112 0.08 -7.63 11.15
C ILE A 112 1.12 -6.53 11.05
N CYS A 113 2.00 -6.63 10.05
CA CYS A 113 2.96 -5.59 9.72
C CYS A 113 2.65 -5.03 8.33
N VAL A 114 2.32 -3.75 8.27
CA VAL A 114 1.94 -3.03 7.07
C VAL A 114 3.07 -2.08 6.68
N GLY A 115 3.79 -2.41 5.61
CA GLY A 115 4.79 -1.54 5.00
C GLY A 115 4.16 -0.62 3.95
N LEU A 116 4.52 0.64 3.98
CA LEU A 116 4.20 1.64 2.97
C LEU A 116 5.49 2.28 2.47
N GLY A 117 5.77 2.16 1.17
CA GLY A 117 6.82 2.90 0.48
C GLY A 117 6.21 3.95 -0.43
N VAL A 118 6.71 5.20 -0.38
CA VAL A 118 6.25 6.29 -1.25
C VAL A 118 7.42 7.14 -1.72
N ASN A 119 7.46 7.41 -3.02
CA ASN A 119 8.40 8.34 -3.64
C ASN A 119 7.83 9.76 -3.50
N TYR A 120 8.42 10.57 -2.65
CA TYR A 120 8.03 11.97 -2.48
C TYR A 120 8.62 12.86 -3.56
N PHE A 121 9.89 12.68 -3.88
CA PHE A 121 10.56 13.30 -5.01
C PHE A 121 11.53 12.31 -5.65
N TRP A 122 11.55 12.27 -6.99
CA TRP A 122 12.48 11.44 -7.75
C TRP A 122 12.81 12.12 -9.06
N ASP A 123 14.05 12.60 -9.18
CA ASP A 123 14.54 13.16 -10.43
C ASP A 123 14.98 12.02 -11.35
N ASN A 124 14.37 11.94 -12.52
CA ASN A 124 14.68 10.95 -13.56
C ASN A 124 14.63 9.48 -13.07
N PRO A 125 13.45 8.94 -12.69
CA PRO A 125 13.31 7.56 -12.23
C PRO A 125 13.85 6.57 -13.25
N SER A 126 14.72 5.66 -12.82
CA SER A 126 15.26 4.58 -13.66
C SER A 126 14.29 3.42 -13.85
N VAL A 127 13.23 3.36 -13.02
CA VAL A 127 12.20 2.31 -13.06
C VAL A 127 11.09 2.74 -14.02
N PRO A 128 10.72 1.91 -15.01
CA PRO A 128 9.63 2.23 -15.92
C PRO A 128 8.30 2.47 -15.18
N ASN A 129 7.58 3.52 -15.57
CA ASN A 129 6.32 3.97 -14.98
C ASN A 129 6.41 4.33 -13.48
N ALA A 130 7.60 4.50 -12.92
CA ALA A 130 7.76 5.09 -11.60
C ALA A 130 7.63 6.62 -11.69
N GLY A 131 7.14 7.21 -10.61
CA GLY A 131 7.02 8.65 -10.46
C GLY A 131 7.19 9.06 -9.01
N SER A 132 6.89 10.32 -8.74
CA SER A 132 6.91 10.90 -7.40
C SER A 132 5.73 11.83 -7.16
N LEU A 133 5.45 12.08 -5.89
CA LEU A 133 4.30 12.86 -5.44
C LEU A 133 4.49 14.38 -5.67
N TYR A 134 5.76 14.83 -5.69
CA TYR A 134 6.17 16.23 -5.88
C TYR A 134 7.23 16.34 -6.97
N ASP A 135 7.29 17.50 -7.61
CA ASP A 135 8.26 17.83 -8.67
C ASP A 135 9.57 18.42 -8.09
N GLU A 136 9.63 18.63 -6.76
CA GLU A 136 10.80 19.11 -6.03
C GLU A 136 10.85 18.52 -4.61
N LYS A 137 12.03 18.58 -3.97
CA LYS A 137 12.18 18.13 -2.58
C LYS A 137 11.36 19.01 -1.64
N ILE A 138 10.73 18.36 -0.69
CA ILE A 138 9.90 19.00 0.34
C ILE A 138 10.56 18.91 1.73
N ASP A 139 9.99 19.59 2.72
CA ASP A 139 10.42 19.47 4.12
C ASP A 139 10.09 18.06 4.65
N ASN A 140 11.09 17.39 5.24
CA ASN A 140 10.91 16.07 5.85
C ASN A 140 9.88 16.06 7.00
N ASN A 141 9.59 17.19 7.61
CA ASN A 141 8.51 17.30 8.60
C ASN A 141 7.14 16.98 8.01
N LEU A 142 6.91 17.29 6.72
CA LEU A 142 5.67 16.91 6.04
C LEU A 142 5.61 15.37 5.87
N ILE A 143 6.71 14.75 5.45
CA ILE A 143 6.80 13.28 5.31
C ILE A 143 6.52 12.59 6.65
N ASN A 144 7.11 13.10 7.73
CA ASN A 144 6.88 12.58 9.08
C ASN A 144 5.42 12.72 9.52
N SER A 145 4.83 13.89 9.27
CA SER A 145 3.42 14.15 9.56
C SER A 145 2.50 13.21 8.79
N ASP A 146 2.76 13.01 7.51
CA ASP A 146 1.97 12.11 6.66
C ASP A 146 2.10 10.65 7.14
N ALA A 147 3.30 10.20 7.49
CA ALA A 147 3.53 8.86 8.04
C ALA A 147 2.75 8.63 9.34
N GLU A 148 2.80 9.58 10.29
CA GLU A 148 2.07 9.47 11.55
C GLU A 148 0.55 9.51 11.37
N LYS A 149 0.05 10.40 10.50
CA LYS A 149 -1.39 10.48 10.18
C LYS A 149 -1.85 9.20 9.50
N TRP A 150 -1.06 8.67 8.56
CA TRP A 150 -1.33 7.40 7.90
C TRP A 150 -1.42 6.24 8.91
N GLY A 151 -0.44 6.10 9.78
CA GLY A 151 -0.46 5.04 10.79
C GLY A 151 -1.69 5.10 11.70
N ARG A 152 -2.08 6.31 12.15
CA ARG A 152 -3.30 6.53 12.94
C ARG A 152 -4.56 6.21 12.14
N SER A 153 -4.62 6.60 10.88
CA SER A 153 -5.76 6.32 9.99
C SER A 153 -5.93 4.82 9.76
N VAL A 154 -4.84 4.07 9.51
CA VAL A 154 -4.91 2.62 9.37
C VAL A 154 -5.47 1.96 10.63
N ILE A 155 -4.94 2.33 11.81
CA ILE A 155 -5.44 1.79 13.09
C ILE A 155 -6.93 2.13 13.29
N ASP A 156 -7.34 3.37 13.03
CA ASP A 156 -8.73 3.80 13.19
C ASP A 156 -9.69 3.03 12.27
N PHE A 157 -9.31 2.77 11.02
CA PHE A 157 -10.10 1.96 10.09
C PHE A 157 -10.19 0.49 10.54
N VAL A 158 -9.07 -0.08 11.01
CA VAL A 158 -9.02 -1.47 11.46
C VAL A 158 -9.83 -1.68 12.76
N GLU A 159 -9.63 -0.83 13.76
CA GLU A 159 -10.26 -0.99 15.08
C GLU A 159 -11.74 -0.62 15.10
N ASN A 160 -12.15 0.38 14.31
CA ASN A 160 -13.50 0.96 14.37
C ASN A 160 -14.39 0.58 13.19
N ASP A 161 -13.96 -0.34 12.32
CA ASP A 161 -14.72 -0.84 11.15
C ASP A 161 -15.25 0.30 10.26
N LYS A 162 -14.40 1.33 10.05
CA LYS A 162 -14.77 2.54 9.30
C LYS A 162 -14.46 2.47 7.81
N PHE A 163 -13.80 1.39 7.36
CA PHE A 163 -13.41 1.26 5.97
C PHE A 163 -14.63 0.99 5.08
N GLU A 164 -14.91 1.95 4.20
CA GLU A 164 -15.97 1.85 3.21
C GLU A 164 -15.40 1.38 1.87
N LEU A 165 -15.59 0.10 1.54
CA LEU A 165 -15.12 -0.49 0.28
C LEU A 165 -15.65 0.27 -0.94
N SER A 166 -16.84 0.84 -0.87
CA SER A 166 -17.43 1.67 -1.91
C SER A 166 -16.63 2.94 -2.20
N GLU A 167 -16.02 3.57 -1.18
CA GLU A 167 -15.17 4.75 -1.35
C GLU A 167 -13.80 4.37 -1.92
N TYR A 168 -13.22 3.25 -1.47
CA TYR A 168 -12.02 2.68 -2.08
C TYR A 168 -12.19 2.42 -3.59
N LYS A 169 -13.31 1.78 -3.98
CA LYS A 169 -13.62 1.47 -5.39
C LYS A 169 -13.63 2.71 -6.28
N LYS A 170 -14.08 3.87 -5.78
CA LYS A 170 -14.06 5.15 -6.54
C LYS A 170 -12.66 5.64 -6.86
N LYS A 171 -11.65 5.22 -6.11
CA LYS A 171 -10.23 5.57 -6.30
C LYS A 171 -9.46 4.53 -7.11
N LEU A 172 -10.09 3.40 -7.41
CA LEU A 172 -9.43 2.25 -8.04
C LEU A 172 -9.42 2.37 -9.56
N THR A 173 -8.22 2.38 -10.16
CA THR A 173 -8.05 2.45 -11.62
C THR A 173 -8.11 1.09 -12.31
N THR A 174 -8.04 0.00 -11.57
CA THR A 174 -8.03 -1.38 -12.11
C THR A 174 -9.39 -1.78 -12.67
N ILE A 175 -10.50 -1.30 -12.08
CA ILE A 175 -11.86 -1.63 -12.56
C ILE A 175 -12.04 -1.13 -14.00
N GLY A 176 -12.58 -2.01 -14.85
CA GLY A 176 -12.78 -1.75 -16.28
C GLY A 176 -11.55 -2.05 -17.14
N LYS A 177 -10.43 -2.47 -16.57
CA LYS A 177 -9.22 -2.85 -17.32
C LYS A 177 -9.22 -4.33 -17.67
N LEU A 178 -8.62 -4.65 -18.82
CA LEU A 178 -8.24 -6.02 -19.13
C LEU A 178 -6.99 -6.37 -18.32
N VAL A 179 -7.02 -7.48 -17.62
CA VAL A 179 -5.91 -7.95 -16.80
C VAL A 179 -5.53 -9.37 -17.20
N GLU A 180 -4.24 -9.67 -17.13
CA GLU A 180 -3.69 -11.02 -17.21
C GLU A 180 -3.38 -11.52 -15.81
N TYR A 181 -3.65 -12.79 -15.57
CA TYR A 181 -3.37 -13.51 -14.33
C TYR A 181 -2.86 -14.93 -14.69
N PRO A 182 -2.30 -15.71 -13.77
CA PRO A 182 -1.61 -16.96 -14.10
C PRO A 182 -2.41 -17.95 -14.94
N GLU A 183 -3.73 -18.00 -14.73
CA GLU A 183 -4.63 -18.94 -15.41
C GLU A 183 -5.27 -18.39 -16.68
N GLY A 184 -5.08 -17.08 -17.00
CA GLY A 184 -5.70 -16.49 -18.18
C GLY A 184 -5.74 -14.96 -18.18
N ARG A 185 -6.79 -14.43 -18.81
CA ARG A 185 -7.06 -12.99 -18.87
C ARG A 185 -8.55 -12.73 -18.78
N GLY A 186 -8.92 -11.54 -18.31
CA GLY A 186 -10.32 -11.12 -18.21
C GLY A 186 -10.45 -9.66 -17.81
N TRP A 187 -11.66 -9.18 -17.78
CA TRP A 187 -11.97 -7.80 -17.41
C TRP A 187 -12.17 -7.69 -15.91
N ALA A 188 -11.40 -6.82 -15.25
CA ALA A 188 -11.64 -6.47 -13.86
C ALA A 188 -12.97 -5.73 -13.71
N ARG A 189 -13.94 -6.32 -13.03
CA ARG A 189 -15.30 -5.80 -12.92
C ARG A 189 -15.60 -5.12 -11.61
N ASP A 190 -15.11 -5.69 -10.52
CA ASP A 190 -15.37 -5.17 -9.17
C ASP A 190 -14.35 -5.71 -8.17
N VAL A 191 -14.46 -5.28 -6.92
CA VAL A 191 -13.77 -5.85 -5.76
C VAL A 191 -14.81 -6.39 -4.79
N ASP A 192 -14.66 -7.64 -4.38
CA ASP A 192 -15.56 -8.31 -3.47
C ASP A 192 -15.35 -7.84 -2.02
N ILE A 193 -16.27 -8.20 -1.13
CA ILE A 193 -16.26 -7.82 0.29
C ILE A 193 -15.01 -8.33 1.05
N ASP A 194 -14.39 -9.39 0.55
CA ASP A 194 -13.14 -9.92 1.08
C ASP A 194 -11.87 -9.26 0.49
N GLY A 195 -12.03 -8.27 -0.40
CA GLY A 195 -10.94 -7.58 -1.08
C GLY A 195 -10.43 -8.27 -2.35
N SER A 196 -10.96 -9.43 -2.73
CA SER A 196 -10.61 -10.10 -3.98
C SER A 196 -11.09 -9.31 -5.20
N LEU A 197 -10.33 -9.39 -6.31
CA LEU A 197 -10.69 -8.76 -7.57
C LEU A 197 -11.62 -9.69 -8.36
N ILE A 198 -12.80 -9.21 -8.72
CA ILE A 198 -13.76 -9.93 -9.54
C ILE A 198 -13.41 -9.74 -11.02
N ILE A 199 -13.13 -10.83 -11.70
CA ILE A 199 -12.77 -10.87 -13.12
C ILE A 199 -13.89 -11.54 -13.90
N GLU A 200 -14.30 -10.92 -15.02
CA GLU A 200 -15.12 -11.56 -16.05
C GLU A 200 -14.21 -12.14 -17.13
N THR A 201 -14.27 -13.45 -17.31
CA THR A 201 -13.48 -14.17 -18.33
C THR A 201 -14.09 -13.99 -19.73
N PRO A 202 -13.35 -14.34 -20.80
CA PRO A 202 -13.90 -14.34 -22.17
C PRO A 202 -15.12 -15.23 -22.36
N GLU A 203 -15.29 -16.25 -21.51
CA GLU A 203 -16.42 -17.19 -21.50
C GLU A 203 -17.63 -16.63 -20.74
N ASN A 204 -17.57 -15.37 -20.28
CA ASN A 204 -18.56 -14.68 -19.43
C ASN A 204 -18.75 -15.34 -18.04
N GLU A 205 -17.73 -16.00 -17.54
CA GLU A 205 -17.71 -16.50 -16.16
C GLU A 205 -17.09 -15.47 -15.24
N PHE A 206 -17.52 -15.44 -13.97
CA PHE A 206 -16.93 -14.59 -12.95
C PHE A 206 -16.06 -15.39 -11.99
N ILE A 207 -14.83 -14.92 -11.80
CA ILE A 207 -13.86 -15.53 -10.87
C ILE A 207 -13.35 -14.47 -9.90
N ASN A 208 -13.04 -14.90 -8.66
CA ASN A 208 -12.43 -14.05 -7.65
C ASN A 208 -10.93 -14.32 -7.56
N LEU A 209 -10.11 -13.30 -7.84
CA LEU A 209 -8.66 -13.36 -7.68
C LEU A 209 -8.28 -12.81 -6.31
N THR A 210 -7.71 -13.68 -5.48
CA THR A 210 -7.09 -13.30 -4.20
C THR A 210 -5.59 -13.08 -4.34
N SER A 211 -4.99 -13.66 -5.37
CA SER A 211 -3.57 -13.53 -5.65
C SER A 211 -3.28 -12.23 -6.40
N PRO A 212 -2.25 -11.55 -5.98
CA PRO A 212 -1.85 -10.27 -6.53
C PRO A 212 -1.08 -10.32 -7.86
N LEU A 213 -0.95 -11.46 -8.49
CA LEU A 213 -0.25 -11.64 -9.75
C LEU A 213 -1.14 -11.25 -10.93
N ILE A 214 -1.43 -9.96 -11.06
CA ILE A 214 -2.11 -9.44 -12.24
C ILE A 214 -1.24 -8.43 -12.98
N THR A 215 -1.36 -8.40 -14.30
CA THR A 215 -0.77 -7.36 -15.16
C THR A 215 -1.88 -6.74 -16.00
N GLU A 216 -2.00 -5.40 -15.98
CA GLU A 216 -2.91 -4.71 -16.89
C GLU A 216 -2.39 -4.81 -18.32
N VAL A 217 -3.25 -5.22 -19.23
CA VAL A 217 -2.94 -5.26 -20.66
C VAL A 217 -3.10 -3.85 -21.23
N LYS A 218 -2.04 -3.35 -21.88
CA LYS A 218 -2.04 -2.02 -22.52
C LYS A 218 -2.67 -2.07 -23.88
#